data_1504954d91e737a591979326ec5e7d3c
#
_entry.id   1504954d91e737a591979326ec5e7d3c
#
_cell.length_a   1.000
_cell.length_b   1.000
_cell.length_c   1.000
_cell.angle_alpha   90.00
_cell.angle_beta   90.00
_cell.angle_gamma   90.00
#
_symmetry.space_group_name_H-M   'P 1'
#
loop_
_entity.id
_entity.type
_entity.pdbx_description
1 polymer ?
#
loop_
_entity_poly.entity_id
_entity_poly.type
_entity_poly.pdbx_seq_one_letter_code
_entity_poly.pdbx_strand_id
1 'polypeptide(L)'
;MDLHDFKDVAENYDRYLDVMYNQEFDKHEGFQEFYLELAKKYGRDGVIDVACGTGAVLLYLAEHGVIADGTDLSQEMCRVCFQKAAAKNLDLRIFQGNMADFDAGRKYSLVIIARSGFMHLPNQKLQIAALKNMNRHLVPGGILTLNTFDPWPAVQAQQMNTKPDDYSFRLEYVNNEGRRVKIYNAISYNPWTQIMSGNWKFETYDDAGNMIDERIRPLTMRQTYRWEMFLLAELCGFEVVDIYRGYKGDKEDLNDPMSASKYQSNLIWILKKK
;
A
#
# COMPACT_ATOMS: atom_id res chain seq x y z
N MET A 1 -9.72 -12.53 -13.04
CA MET A 1 -8.39 -12.98 -12.61
C MET A 1 -8.41 -12.95 -11.10
N ASP A 2 -8.32 -14.12 -10.51
CA ASP A 2 -8.43 -14.27 -9.06
C ASP A 2 -7.15 -13.71 -8.39
N LEU A 3 -7.28 -12.57 -7.72
CA LEU A 3 -6.20 -11.97 -6.92
C LEU A 3 -5.98 -12.76 -5.61
N HIS A 4 -6.66 -13.91 -5.46
CA HIS A 4 -6.82 -14.57 -4.17
C HIS A 4 -5.79 -15.66 -3.86
N ASP A 5 -5.00 -16.12 -4.84
CA ASP A 5 -4.05 -17.21 -4.61
C ASP A 5 -2.61 -16.70 -4.50
N PHE A 6 -2.35 -15.98 -3.41
CA PHE A 6 -1.04 -15.39 -3.12
C PHE A 6 -0.33 -16.06 -1.93
N LYS A 7 -0.57 -17.35 -1.67
CA LYS A 7 -0.01 -18.03 -0.50
C LYS A 7 1.50 -17.83 -0.37
N ASP A 8 2.23 -18.13 -1.43
CA ASP A 8 3.70 -18.04 -1.42
C ASP A 8 4.21 -16.60 -1.36
N VAL A 9 3.44 -15.65 -1.93
CA VAL A 9 3.78 -14.23 -1.80
C VAL A 9 3.56 -13.77 -0.38
N ALA A 10 2.45 -14.13 0.25
CA ALA A 10 2.16 -13.74 1.61
C ALA A 10 3.21 -14.27 2.59
N GLU A 11 3.67 -15.51 2.41
CA GLU A 11 4.68 -16.14 3.28
C GLU A 11 6.08 -15.51 3.15
N ASN A 12 6.43 -14.98 1.98
CA ASN A 12 7.72 -14.35 1.70
C ASN A 12 7.64 -12.83 1.55
N TYR A 13 6.46 -12.23 1.73
CA TYR A 13 6.18 -10.83 1.40
C TYR A 13 7.07 -9.85 2.15
N ASP A 14 7.29 -10.07 3.44
CA ASP A 14 8.12 -9.16 4.24
C ASP A 14 9.57 -9.19 3.79
N ARG A 15 10.14 -10.38 3.53
CA ARG A 15 11.52 -10.50 3.03
C ARG A 15 11.69 -9.82 1.68
N TYR A 16 10.72 -10.03 0.79
CA TYR A 16 10.70 -9.34 -0.49
C TYR A 16 10.66 -7.81 -0.31
N LEU A 17 9.76 -7.33 0.55
CA LEU A 17 9.65 -5.89 0.80
C LEU A 17 10.88 -5.31 1.49
N ASP A 18 11.44 -6.01 2.48
CA ASP A 18 12.64 -5.56 3.17
C ASP A 18 13.81 -5.36 2.20
N VAL A 19 14.00 -6.30 1.28
CA VAL A 19 15.05 -6.18 0.26
C VAL A 19 14.73 -5.06 -0.74
N MET A 20 13.49 -4.98 -1.23
CA MET A 20 13.06 -3.96 -2.19
C MET A 20 13.24 -2.54 -1.62
N TYR A 21 12.82 -2.32 -0.37
CA TYR A 21 12.89 -0.99 0.24
C TYR A 21 14.29 -0.63 0.75
N ASN A 22 15.12 -1.61 1.09
CA ASN A 22 16.49 -1.35 1.53
C ASN A 22 17.47 -1.11 0.35
N GLN A 23 17.17 -1.64 -0.83
CA GLN A 23 18.07 -1.56 -2.00
C GLN A 23 17.66 -0.52 -3.04
N GLU A 24 16.37 -0.34 -3.31
CA GLU A 24 15.90 0.45 -4.46
C GLU A 24 15.23 1.77 -4.13
N PHE A 25 14.59 1.86 -3.00
CA PHE A 25 13.86 3.06 -2.61
C PHE A 25 14.50 3.63 -1.37
N ASP A 26 14.58 4.96 -1.32
CA ASP A 26 14.91 5.69 -0.09
C ASP A 26 14.32 4.95 1.09
N LYS A 27 15.22 4.52 1.98
CA LYS A 27 14.86 3.77 3.18
C LYS A 27 13.54 4.30 3.71
N HIS A 28 12.55 3.43 3.84
CA HIS A 28 11.30 3.80 4.52
C HIS A 28 11.53 4.08 6.01
N GLU A 29 12.63 4.79 6.29
CA GLU A 29 12.96 5.28 7.62
C GLU A 29 11.78 6.08 8.15
N GLY A 30 11.28 5.65 9.30
CA GLY A 30 10.15 6.31 9.94
C GLY A 30 8.78 5.87 9.44
N PHE A 31 8.68 4.83 8.57
CA PHE A 31 7.40 4.36 8.04
C PHE A 31 6.41 3.96 9.14
N GLN A 32 6.82 3.07 10.04
CA GLN A 32 5.96 2.58 11.12
C GLN A 32 5.72 3.65 12.17
N GLU A 33 6.77 4.39 12.53
CA GLU A 33 6.74 5.49 13.46
C GLU A 33 5.79 6.61 13.01
N PHE A 34 5.77 6.91 11.71
CA PHE A 34 4.87 7.90 11.14
C PHE A 34 3.40 7.53 11.37
N TYR A 35 3.02 6.27 11.10
CA TYR A 35 1.64 5.82 11.34
C TYR A 35 1.33 5.70 12.84
N LEU A 36 2.32 5.37 13.67
CA LEU A 36 2.15 5.38 15.13
C LEU A 36 1.86 6.81 15.66
N GLU A 37 2.56 7.80 15.17
CA GLU A 37 2.29 9.21 15.55
C GLU A 37 0.90 9.67 15.06
N LEU A 38 0.48 9.27 13.86
CA LEU A 38 -0.89 9.53 13.42
C LEU A 38 -1.92 8.81 14.30
N ALA A 39 -1.65 7.56 14.68
CA ALA A 39 -2.54 6.80 15.55
C ALA A 39 -2.65 7.39 16.94
N LYS A 40 -1.55 7.85 17.53
CA LYS A 40 -1.56 8.60 18.81
C LYS A 40 -2.36 9.90 18.71
N LYS A 41 -2.24 10.62 17.60
CA LYS A 41 -2.90 11.90 17.38
C LYS A 41 -4.40 11.76 17.09
N TYR A 42 -4.80 10.77 16.30
CA TYR A 42 -6.14 10.67 15.74
C TYR A 42 -6.89 9.39 16.08
N GLY A 43 -6.22 8.36 16.62
CA GLY A 43 -6.75 7.01 16.80
C GLY A 43 -7.56 6.78 18.08
N ARG A 44 -8.07 7.82 18.76
CA ARG A 44 -8.72 7.71 20.08
C ARG A 44 -9.86 6.71 20.16
N ASP A 45 -10.71 6.66 19.12
CA ASP A 45 -11.89 5.78 19.06
C ASP A 45 -11.61 4.51 18.23
N GLY A 46 -10.33 4.14 18.09
CA GLY A 46 -9.86 2.98 17.36
C GLY A 46 -9.32 3.31 15.96
N VAL A 47 -8.48 2.42 15.49
CA VAL A 47 -7.80 2.49 14.20
C VAL A 47 -8.21 1.27 13.37
N ILE A 48 -8.29 1.41 12.04
CA ILE A 48 -8.32 0.29 11.12
C ILE A 48 -7.27 0.45 10.03
N ASP A 49 -6.46 -0.60 9.83
CA ASP A 49 -5.51 -0.71 8.72
C ASP A 49 -6.17 -1.50 7.58
N VAL A 50 -6.47 -0.82 6.48
CA VAL A 50 -7.17 -1.36 5.30
C VAL A 50 -6.16 -1.67 4.22
N ALA A 51 -6.24 -2.88 3.63
CA ALA A 51 -5.18 -3.52 2.86
C ALA A 51 -3.93 -3.71 3.73
N CYS A 52 -4.14 -4.27 4.93
CA CYS A 52 -3.09 -4.41 5.95
C CYS A 52 -1.98 -5.40 5.55
N GLY A 53 -2.20 -6.21 4.52
CA GLY A 53 -1.25 -7.23 4.07
C GLY A 53 -0.89 -8.18 5.20
N THR A 54 0.40 -8.42 5.39
CA THR A 54 0.94 -9.26 6.46
C THR A 54 1.13 -8.54 7.79
N GLY A 55 0.59 -7.30 7.92
CA GLY A 55 0.50 -6.57 9.18
C GLY A 55 1.65 -5.61 9.49
N ALA A 56 2.39 -5.10 8.49
CA ALA A 56 3.56 -4.25 8.74
C ALA A 56 3.26 -2.99 9.57
N VAL A 57 2.10 -2.37 9.38
CA VAL A 57 1.62 -1.23 10.19
C VAL A 57 0.81 -1.74 11.38
N LEU A 58 -0.18 -2.59 11.13
CA LEU A 58 -1.12 -3.07 12.14
C LEU A 58 -0.43 -3.65 13.37
N LEU A 59 0.52 -4.59 13.17
CA LEU A 59 1.23 -5.24 14.27
C LEU A 59 2.09 -4.25 15.05
N TYR A 60 2.78 -3.35 14.34
CA TYR A 60 3.59 -2.32 14.99
C TYR A 60 2.74 -1.39 15.87
N LEU A 61 1.57 -0.96 15.38
CA LEU A 61 0.62 -0.17 16.18
C LEU A 61 0.18 -0.91 17.44
N ALA A 62 -0.17 -2.19 17.31
CA ALA A 62 -0.62 -3.01 18.43
C ALA A 62 0.48 -3.25 19.46
N GLU A 63 1.72 -3.50 19.04
CA GLU A 63 2.89 -3.61 19.93
C GLU A 63 3.15 -2.34 20.75
N HIS A 64 2.66 -1.18 20.25
CA HIS A 64 2.76 0.10 20.94
C HIS A 64 1.44 0.51 21.66
N GLY A 65 0.55 -0.46 21.89
CA GLY A 65 -0.67 -0.27 22.69
C GLY A 65 -1.83 0.44 21.99
N VAL A 66 -1.77 0.56 20.64
CA VAL A 66 -2.89 1.12 19.86
C VAL A 66 -3.94 0.05 19.63
N ILE A 67 -5.21 0.34 19.91
CA ILE A 67 -6.35 -0.52 19.57
C ILE A 67 -6.60 -0.41 18.07
N ALA A 68 -6.28 -1.47 17.33
CA ALA A 68 -6.37 -1.47 15.88
C ALA A 68 -6.99 -2.76 15.34
N ASP A 69 -7.83 -2.64 14.31
CA ASP A 69 -8.33 -3.75 13.50
C ASP A 69 -7.58 -3.76 12.15
N GLY A 70 -7.57 -4.91 11.46
CA GLY A 70 -6.98 -5.06 10.13
C GLY A 70 -7.94 -5.72 9.14
N THR A 71 -7.89 -5.29 7.88
CA THR A 71 -8.61 -5.96 6.79
C THR A 71 -7.77 -5.98 5.53
N ASP A 72 -7.84 -7.09 4.80
CA ASP A 72 -7.20 -7.24 3.49
C ASP A 72 -8.10 -8.04 2.55
N LEU A 73 -7.99 -7.80 1.25
CA LEU A 73 -8.72 -8.55 0.22
C LEU A 73 -8.25 -10.01 0.15
N SER A 74 -6.96 -10.24 0.39
CA SER A 74 -6.33 -11.55 0.35
C SER A 74 -6.51 -12.29 1.67
N GLN A 75 -7.19 -13.43 1.63
CA GLN A 75 -7.30 -14.31 2.78
C GLN A 75 -5.94 -14.79 3.28
N GLU A 76 -4.99 -15.03 2.37
CA GLU A 76 -3.64 -15.48 2.72
C GLU A 76 -2.83 -14.41 3.46
N MET A 77 -2.97 -13.13 3.04
CA MET A 77 -2.37 -12.01 3.78
C MET A 77 -2.94 -11.92 5.19
N CYS A 78 -4.26 -12.00 5.34
CA CYS A 78 -4.91 -12.03 6.66
C CYS A 78 -4.42 -13.21 7.51
N ARG A 79 -4.26 -14.40 6.93
CA ARG A 79 -3.75 -15.59 7.61
C ARG A 79 -2.33 -15.38 8.15
N VAL A 80 -1.42 -14.87 7.33
CA VAL A 80 -0.04 -14.57 7.74
C VAL A 80 -0.01 -13.48 8.80
N CYS A 81 -0.81 -12.43 8.64
CA CYS A 81 -0.94 -11.36 9.64
C CYS A 81 -1.41 -11.92 10.99
N PHE A 82 -2.46 -12.75 10.99
CA PHE A 82 -2.98 -13.39 12.18
C PHE A 82 -1.93 -14.30 12.87
N GLN A 83 -1.17 -15.10 12.11
CA GLN A 83 -0.11 -15.94 12.65
C GLN A 83 0.98 -15.11 13.34
N LYS A 84 1.37 -13.99 12.75
CA LYS A 84 2.34 -13.07 13.36
C LYS A 84 1.79 -12.40 14.62
N ALA A 85 0.53 -12.00 14.62
CA ALA A 85 -0.14 -11.45 15.79
C ALA A 85 -0.15 -12.47 16.94
N ALA A 86 -0.53 -13.70 16.65
CA ALA A 86 -0.53 -14.80 17.64
C ALA A 86 0.86 -15.09 18.20
N ALA A 87 1.90 -15.13 17.36
CA ALA A 87 3.28 -15.32 17.78
C ALA A 87 3.80 -14.21 18.70
N LYS A 88 3.22 -13.01 18.63
CA LYS A 88 3.52 -11.85 19.47
C LYS A 88 2.55 -11.68 20.65
N ASN A 89 1.60 -12.60 20.84
CA ASN A 89 0.53 -12.54 21.84
C ASN A 89 -0.33 -11.26 21.72
N LEU A 90 -0.55 -10.79 20.49
CA LEU A 90 -1.42 -9.67 20.20
C LEU A 90 -2.84 -10.15 19.89
N ASP A 91 -3.83 -9.60 20.61
CA ASP A 91 -5.25 -9.87 20.36
C ASP A 91 -5.76 -8.82 19.37
N LEU A 92 -5.82 -9.21 18.10
CA LEU A 92 -6.20 -8.34 16.99
C LEU A 92 -7.37 -8.93 16.20
N ARG A 93 -8.31 -8.09 15.85
CA ARG A 93 -9.34 -8.44 14.89
C ARG A 93 -8.81 -8.22 13.48
N ILE A 94 -8.58 -9.34 12.77
CA ILE A 94 -8.13 -9.34 11.38
C ILE A 94 -9.17 -10.10 10.56
N PHE A 95 -9.65 -9.52 9.47
CA PHE A 95 -10.70 -10.14 8.65
C PHE A 95 -10.51 -9.86 7.16
N GLN A 96 -10.98 -10.78 6.33
CA GLN A 96 -10.99 -10.58 4.88
C GLN A 96 -12.05 -9.54 4.49
N GLY A 97 -11.67 -8.57 3.64
CA GLY A 97 -12.60 -7.55 3.17
C GLY A 97 -12.06 -6.76 1.98
N ASN A 98 -12.96 -6.43 1.06
CA ASN A 98 -12.65 -5.53 -0.04
C ASN A 98 -12.80 -4.08 0.41
N MET A 99 -11.81 -3.23 0.20
CA MET A 99 -11.84 -1.84 0.65
C MET A 99 -13.02 -1.03 0.05
N ALA A 100 -13.58 -1.46 -1.07
CA ALA A 100 -14.70 -0.79 -1.70
C ALA A 100 -16.05 -1.02 -0.98
N ASP A 101 -16.20 -2.10 -0.18
CA ASP A 101 -17.51 -2.50 0.35
C ASP A 101 -17.52 -3.29 1.66
N PHE A 102 -16.35 -3.57 2.29
CA PHE A 102 -16.34 -4.27 3.58
C PHE A 102 -17.21 -3.57 4.62
N ASP A 103 -17.70 -4.35 5.59
CA ASP A 103 -18.36 -3.83 6.76
C ASP A 103 -17.67 -4.32 8.04
N ALA A 104 -17.09 -3.39 8.80
CA ALA A 104 -16.44 -3.69 10.06
C ALA A 104 -17.44 -3.74 11.24
N GLY A 105 -18.70 -3.37 11.05
CA GLY A 105 -19.71 -3.31 12.10
C GLY A 105 -19.46 -2.24 13.18
N ARG A 106 -18.44 -1.38 12.98
CA ARG A 106 -18.10 -0.27 13.89
C ARG A 106 -17.49 0.90 13.14
N LYS A 107 -17.33 2.03 13.82
CA LYS A 107 -16.63 3.21 13.31
C LYS A 107 -15.29 3.38 14.01
N TYR A 108 -14.41 4.11 13.35
CA TYR A 108 -13.05 4.39 13.77
C TYR A 108 -12.77 5.90 13.72
N SER A 109 -11.82 6.37 14.50
CA SER A 109 -11.36 7.75 14.39
C SER A 109 -10.20 7.89 13.39
N LEU A 110 -9.52 6.78 13.06
CA LEU A 110 -8.46 6.76 12.04
C LEU A 110 -8.60 5.51 11.15
N VAL A 111 -8.60 5.74 9.84
CA VAL A 111 -8.45 4.71 8.80
C VAL A 111 -7.09 4.91 8.13
N ILE A 112 -6.34 3.83 7.99
CA ILE A 112 -5.04 3.82 7.31
C ILE A 112 -5.15 2.94 6.05
N ILE A 113 -4.64 3.42 4.91
CA ILE A 113 -4.39 2.63 3.70
C ILE A 113 -2.93 2.87 3.32
N ALA A 114 -2.04 2.05 3.86
CA ALA A 114 -0.61 2.21 3.68
C ALA A 114 -0.09 1.63 2.34
N ARG A 115 1.17 1.92 2.01
CA ARG A 115 1.95 1.28 0.92
C ARG A 115 1.23 1.25 -0.42
N SER A 116 0.59 2.36 -0.79
CA SER A 116 -0.11 2.52 -2.07
C SER A 116 -1.26 1.52 -2.30
N GLY A 117 -1.81 0.93 -1.24
CA GLY A 117 -2.93 -0.01 -1.32
C GLY A 117 -4.12 0.55 -2.11
N PHE A 118 -4.39 1.85 -1.99
CA PHE A 118 -5.44 2.53 -2.75
C PHE A 118 -5.25 2.49 -4.28
N MET A 119 -4.00 2.48 -4.75
CA MET A 119 -3.69 2.46 -6.18
C MET A 119 -3.99 1.10 -6.84
N HIS A 120 -4.16 0.03 -6.08
CA HIS A 120 -4.60 -1.27 -6.59
C HIS A 120 -6.07 -1.29 -7.04
N LEU A 121 -6.82 -0.21 -6.82
CA LEU A 121 -8.16 -0.03 -7.38
C LEU A 121 -8.06 0.45 -8.84
N PRO A 122 -8.39 -0.40 -9.84
CA PRO A 122 -8.01 -0.16 -11.23
C PRO A 122 -8.87 0.87 -11.96
N ASN A 123 -9.88 1.44 -11.33
CA ASN A 123 -10.74 2.44 -11.94
C ASN A 123 -11.35 3.42 -10.92
N GLN A 124 -11.77 4.57 -11.41
CA GLN A 124 -12.36 5.63 -10.58
C GLN A 124 -13.60 5.17 -9.81
N LYS A 125 -14.45 4.32 -10.40
CA LYS A 125 -15.66 3.81 -9.73
C LYS A 125 -15.31 3.07 -8.43
N LEU A 126 -14.31 2.21 -8.47
CA LEU A 126 -13.84 1.48 -7.29
C LEU A 126 -13.13 2.40 -6.30
N GLN A 127 -12.34 3.37 -6.76
CA GLN A 127 -11.71 4.37 -5.90
C GLN A 127 -12.75 5.23 -5.17
N ILE A 128 -13.80 5.68 -5.85
CA ILE A 128 -14.92 6.39 -5.23
C ILE A 128 -15.67 5.50 -4.23
N ALA A 129 -15.93 4.24 -4.58
CA ALA A 129 -16.58 3.29 -3.68
C ALA A 129 -15.76 3.08 -2.40
N ALA A 130 -14.44 2.88 -2.52
CA ALA A 130 -13.54 2.75 -1.40
C ALA A 130 -13.52 4.00 -0.51
N LEU A 131 -13.34 5.20 -1.08
CA LEU A 131 -13.36 6.43 -0.30
C LEU A 131 -14.70 6.64 0.43
N LYS A 132 -15.84 6.36 -0.22
CA LYS A 132 -17.15 6.40 0.42
C LYS A 132 -17.29 5.35 1.52
N ASN A 133 -16.73 4.16 1.33
CA ASN A 133 -16.71 3.12 2.35
C ASN A 133 -15.85 3.56 3.57
N MET A 134 -14.66 4.16 3.35
CA MET A 134 -13.86 4.71 4.44
C MET A 134 -14.62 5.83 5.17
N ASN A 135 -15.29 6.72 4.44
CA ASN A 135 -16.10 7.78 5.05
C ASN A 135 -17.21 7.19 5.94
N ARG A 136 -17.89 6.12 5.48
CA ARG A 136 -18.94 5.43 6.27
C ARG A 136 -18.39 4.85 7.59
N HIS A 137 -17.16 4.32 7.58
CA HIS A 137 -16.51 3.71 8.74
C HIS A 137 -15.81 4.73 9.67
N LEU A 138 -15.74 5.99 9.29
CA LEU A 138 -15.19 7.04 10.15
C LEU A 138 -16.27 7.68 11.02
N VAL A 139 -15.91 8.02 12.27
CA VAL A 139 -16.68 8.93 13.11
C VAL A 139 -16.70 10.34 12.48
N PRO A 140 -17.62 11.24 12.84
CA PRO A 140 -17.59 12.64 12.41
C PRO A 140 -16.22 13.29 12.75
N GLY A 141 -15.59 13.94 11.78
CA GLY A 141 -14.26 14.53 11.94
C GLY A 141 -13.10 13.54 12.00
N GLY A 142 -13.36 12.24 11.83
CA GLY A 142 -12.33 11.20 11.75
C GLY A 142 -11.42 11.35 10.54
N ILE A 143 -10.27 10.71 10.58
CA ILE A 143 -9.20 10.86 9.60
C ILE A 143 -9.03 9.59 8.76
N LEU A 144 -8.95 9.76 7.44
CA LEU A 144 -8.40 8.78 6.53
C LEU A 144 -6.99 9.22 6.13
N THR A 145 -6.00 8.35 6.27
CA THR A 145 -4.68 8.52 5.67
C THR A 145 -4.44 7.46 4.61
N LEU A 146 -3.96 7.87 3.47
CA LEU A 146 -3.56 6.96 2.39
C LEU A 146 -2.34 7.51 1.69
N ASN A 147 -1.54 6.64 1.08
CA ASN A 147 -0.45 7.11 0.24
C ASN A 147 -0.63 6.74 -1.22
N THR A 148 -0.15 7.64 -2.06
CA THR A 148 0.01 7.45 -3.51
C THR A 148 1.45 7.72 -3.87
N PHE A 149 1.90 7.26 -5.02
CA PHE A 149 3.17 7.72 -5.56
C PHE A 149 2.97 8.34 -6.95
N ASP A 150 3.78 9.34 -7.22
CA ASP A 150 3.88 9.94 -8.54
C ASP A 150 5.20 9.48 -9.19
N PRO A 151 5.17 8.67 -10.25
CA PRO A 151 6.39 8.27 -10.92
C PRO A 151 7.02 9.45 -11.66
N TRP A 152 8.34 9.45 -11.76
CA TRP A 152 9.06 10.43 -12.55
C TRP A 152 8.53 10.44 -13.98
N PRO A 153 8.38 11.60 -14.63
CA PRO A 153 8.00 11.67 -16.03
C PRO A 153 8.90 10.85 -16.96
N ALA A 154 10.20 10.79 -16.65
CA ALA A 154 11.16 9.97 -17.39
C ALA A 154 10.86 8.45 -17.22
N VAL A 155 10.49 8.00 -16.03
CA VAL A 155 10.09 6.60 -15.77
C VAL A 155 8.79 6.29 -16.48
N GLN A 156 7.80 7.19 -16.43
CA GLN A 156 6.54 7.03 -17.18
C GLN A 156 6.79 6.95 -18.69
N ALA A 157 7.65 7.82 -19.23
CA ALA A 157 8.01 7.81 -20.65
C ALA A 157 8.68 6.49 -21.05
N GLN A 158 9.56 5.94 -20.22
CA GLN A 158 10.14 4.61 -20.42
C GLN A 158 9.07 3.53 -20.39
N GLN A 159 8.20 3.55 -19.41
CA GLN A 159 7.13 2.55 -19.22
C GLN A 159 6.11 2.57 -20.36
N MET A 160 5.83 3.72 -21.00
CA MET A 160 4.96 3.79 -22.18
C MET A 160 5.48 2.96 -23.37
N ASN A 161 6.78 2.68 -23.40
CA ASN A 161 7.43 1.92 -24.47
C ASN A 161 7.80 0.49 -24.05
N THR A 162 7.56 0.09 -22.80
CA THR A 162 7.87 -1.26 -22.30
C THR A 162 6.91 -2.27 -22.90
N LYS A 163 7.44 -3.35 -23.48
CA LYS A 163 6.65 -4.49 -23.96
C LYS A 163 6.40 -5.49 -22.84
N PRO A 164 5.38 -6.37 -22.97
CA PRO A 164 5.02 -7.33 -21.92
C PRO A 164 6.16 -8.26 -21.48
N ASP A 165 7.10 -8.54 -22.37
CA ASP A 165 8.22 -9.47 -22.13
C ASP A 165 9.56 -8.77 -21.89
N ASP A 166 9.58 -7.43 -21.84
CA ASP A 166 10.79 -6.65 -21.59
C ASP A 166 11.13 -6.67 -20.08
N TYR A 167 11.46 -7.84 -19.56
CA TYR A 167 11.77 -8.03 -18.15
C TYR A 167 13.11 -7.38 -17.78
N SER A 168 13.08 -6.49 -16.80
CA SER A 168 14.24 -5.88 -16.16
C SER A 168 14.46 -6.50 -14.78
N PHE A 169 15.72 -6.86 -14.48
CA PHE A 169 16.10 -7.32 -13.15
C PHE A 169 15.84 -6.23 -12.11
N ARG A 170 15.25 -6.61 -10.96
CA ARG A 170 14.94 -5.68 -9.88
C ARG A 170 15.77 -5.93 -8.63
N LEU A 171 15.71 -7.13 -8.12
CA LEU A 171 16.42 -7.50 -6.89
C LEU A 171 16.55 -9.02 -6.75
N GLU A 172 17.34 -9.41 -5.76
CA GLU A 172 17.51 -10.81 -5.36
C GLU A 172 17.37 -10.92 -3.84
N TYR A 173 16.73 -11.97 -3.36
CA TYR A 173 16.61 -12.26 -1.93
C TYR A 173 16.65 -13.77 -1.66
N VAL A 174 16.79 -14.15 -0.37
CA VAL A 174 16.72 -15.54 0.09
C VAL A 174 15.36 -15.77 0.75
N ASN A 175 14.58 -16.74 0.25
CA ASN A 175 13.26 -17.05 0.78
C ASN A 175 13.32 -17.84 2.11
N ASN A 176 12.15 -18.17 2.67
CA ASN A 176 12.05 -18.88 3.95
C ASN A 176 12.65 -20.31 3.92
N GLU A 177 12.79 -20.90 2.72
CA GLU A 177 13.40 -22.21 2.51
C GLU A 177 14.92 -22.15 2.31
N GLY A 178 15.52 -20.94 2.43
CA GLY A 178 16.94 -20.72 2.18
C GLY A 178 17.33 -20.64 0.71
N ARG A 179 16.36 -20.59 -0.21
CA ARG A 179 16.62 -20.56 -1.65
C ARG A 179 16.75 -19.14 -2.18
N ARG A 180 17.63 -18.95 -3.14
CA ARG A 180 17.84 -17.69 -3.83
C ARG A 180 16.68 -17.44 -4.81
N VAL A 181 16.05 -16.25 -4.72
CA VAL A 181 14.97 -15.82 -5.59
C VAL A 181 15.38 -14.52 -6.31
N LYS A 182 15.36 -14.51 -7.63
CA LYS A 182 15.53 -13.29 -8.44
C LYS A 182 14.18 -12.77 -8.88
N ILE A 183 14.03 -11.46 -8.81
CA ILE A 183 12.81 -10.76 -9.23
C ILE A 183 13.10 -9.88 -10.42
N TYR A 184 12.20 -9.96 -11.38
CA TYR A 184 12.17 -9.11 -12.57
C TYR A 184 10.79 -8.48 -12.70
N ASN A 185 10.71 -7.37 -13.41
CA ASN A 185 9.43 -6.83 -13.82
C ASN A 185 9.44 -6.34 -15.27
N ALA A 186 8.27 -6.38 -15.89
CA ALA A 186 7.94 -5.72 -17.14
C ALA A 186 6.66 -4.93 -16.91
N ILE A 187 6.77 -3.62 -16.67
CA ILE A 187 5.65 -2.76 -16.32
C ILE A 187 5.49 -1.68 -17.38
N SER A 188 4.31 -1.60 -17.96
CA SER A 188 3.90 -0.57 -18.91
C SER A 188 2.96 0.44 -18.24
N TYR A 189 2.92 1.65 -18.79
CA TYR A 189 2.01 2.71 -18.36
C TYR A 189 1.20 3.23 -19.53
N ASN A 190 -0.13 3.30 -19.35
CA ASN A 190 -1.04 3.92 -20.29
C ASN A 190 -1.53 5.28 -19.74
N PRO A 191 -1.10 6.42 -20.32
CA PRO A 191 -1.44 7.74 -19.81
C PRO A 191 -2.93 8.10 -19.99
N TRP A 192 -3.64 7.49 -20.94
CA TRP A 192 -5.06 7.74 -21.18
C TRP A 192 -5.95 7.13 -20.10
N THR A 193 -5.61 5.93 -19.65
CA THR A 193 -6.32 5.22 -18.58
C THR A 193 -5.70 5.45 -17.21
N GLN A 194 -4.49 6.01 -17.15
CA GLN A 194 -3.67 6.17 -15.97
C GLN A 194 -3.33 4.82 -15.30
N ILE A 195 -3.31 3.74 -16.09
CA ILE A 195 -3.03 2.39 -15.58
C ILE A 195 -1.58 2.03 -15.81
N MET A 196 -0.91 1.64 -14.74
CA MET A 196 0.31 0.85 -14.76
C MET A 196 -0.09 -0.63 -14.75
N SER A 197 0.34 -1.38 -15.74
CA SER A 197 0.05 -2.82 -15.84
C SER A 197 1.27 -3.58 -16.32
N GLY A 198 1.40 -4.82 -15.88
CA GLY A 198 2.50 -5.68 -16.27
C GLY A 198 2.64 -6.88 -15.37
N ASN A 199 3.84 -7.42 -15.31
CA ASN A 199 4.13 -8.64 -14.58
C ASN A 199 5.36 -8.48 -13.70
N TRP A 200 5.28 -9.09 -12.53
CA TRP A 200 6.44 -9.48 -11.73
C TRP A 200 6.76 -10.93 -12.01
N LYS A 201 8.03 -11.23 -12.27
CA LYS A 201 8.53 -12.58 -12.49
C LYS A 201 9.50 -12.94 -11.37
N PHE A 202 9.27 -14.09 -10.73
CA PHE A 202 10.05 -14.63 -9.63
C PHE A 202 10.70 -15.92 -10.12
N GLU A 203 12.02 -15.99 -10.10
CA GLU A 203 12.81 -17.16 -10.47
C GLU A 203 13.49 -17.70 -9.23
N THR A 204 13.20 -18.94 -8.83
CA THR A 204 13.80 -19.60 -7.67
C THR A 204 14.91 -20.54 -8.12
N TYR A 205 16.03 -20.51 -7.44
CA TYR A 205 17.25 -21.28 -7.77
C TYR A 205 17.63 -22.22 -6.64
N ASP A 206 18.16 -23.40 -7.01
CA ASP A 206 18.82 -24.33 -6.09
C ASP A 206 20.26 -23.87 -5.74
N ASP A 207 20.93 -24.63 -4.83
CA ASP A 207 22.29 -24.33 -4.40
C ASP A 207 23.33 -24.52 -5.53
N ALA A 208 23.00 -25.30 -6.58
CA ALA A 208 23.84 -25.50 -7.74
C ALA A 208 23.66 -24.37 -8.78
N GLY A 209 22.69 -23.47 -8.57
CA GLY A 209 22.41 -22.35 -9.46
C GLY A 209 21.44 -22.69 -10.60
N ASN A 210 20.77 -23.84 -10.57
CA ASN A 210 19.76 -24.18 -11.54
C ASN A 210 18.43 -23.54 -11.14
N MET A 211 17.69 -23.00 -12.12
CA MET A 211 16.32 -22.51 -11.91
C MET A 211 15.38 -23.72 -11.70
N ILE A 212 14.71 -23.74 -10.55
CA ILE A 212 13.83 -24.84 -10.12
C ILE A 212 12.35 -24.44 -10.12
N ASP A 213 12.03 -23.15 -10.12
CA ASP A 213 10.67 -22.65 -10.18
C ASP A 213 10.63 -21.26 -10.83
N GLU A 214 9.59 -20.98 -11.61
CA GLU A 214 9.30 -19.67 -12.19
C GLU A 214 7.83 -19.33 -11.93
N ARG A 215 7.57 -18.12 -11.44
CA ARG A 215 6.21 -17.62 -11.21
C ARG A 215 6.04 -16.22 -11.78
N ILE A 216 4.95 -16.03 -12.51
CA ILE A 216 4.58 -14.73 -13.07
C ILE A 216 3.34 -14.22 -12.33
N ARG A 217 3.41 -12.98 -11.86
CA ARG A 217 2.33 -12.32 -11.14
C ARG A 217 1.96 -11.01 -11.80
N PRO A 218 0.69 -10.85 -12.17
CA PRO A 218 0.24 -9.60 -12.76
C PRO A 218 0.22 -8.48 -11.71
N LEU A 219 0.55 -7.28 -12.17
CA LEU A 219 0.38 -6.04 -11.42
C LEU A 219 -0.58 -5.14 -12.22
N THR A 220 -1.55 -4.56 -11.53
CA THR A 220 -2.36 -3.47 -12.05
C THR A 220 -2.53 -2.42 -10.97
N MET A 221 -2.10 -1.20 -11.27
CA MET A 221 -2.24 -0.06 -10.37
C MET A 221 -2.73 1.15 -11.17
N ARG A 222 -3.65 1.92 -10.59
CA ARG A 222 -4.09 3.17 -11.20
C ARG A 222 -3.38 4.35 -10.55
N GLN A 223 -2.73 5.15 -11.40
CA GLN A 223 -2.17 6.43 -10.97
C GLN A 223 -3.32 7.42 -10.70
N THR A 224 -3.34 7.96 -9.49
CA THR A 224 -4.27 9.04 -9.12
C THR A 224 -3.44 10.30 -8.92
N TYR A 225 -3.55 11.22 -9.86
CA TYR A 225 -2.77 12.46 -9.81
C TYR A 225 -3.27 13.41 -8.72
N ARG A 226 -2.40 14.33 -8.31
CA ARG A 226 -2.63 15.27 -7.23
C ARG A 226 -4.01 15.95 -7.29
N TRP A 227 -4.32 16.61 -8.39
CA TRP A 227 -5.58 17.35 -8.50
C TRP A 227 -6.80 16.45 -8.59
N GLU A 228 -6.67 15.28 -9.16
CA GLU A 228 -7.71 14.25 -9.12
C GLU A 228 -8.00 13.80 -7.69
N MET A 229 -6.97 13.62 -6.84
CA MET A 229 -7.16 13.24 -5.44
C MET A 229 -7.92 14.32 -4.66
N PHE A 230 -7.67 15.61 -4.88
CA PHE A 230 -8.48 16.69 -4.30
C PHE A 230 -9.95 16.59 -4.69
N LEU A 231 -10.24 16.35 -5.98
CA LEU A 231 -11.62 16.20 -6.48
C LEU A 231 -12.28 14.93 -5.92
N LEU A 232 -11.55 13.81 -5.82
CA LEU A 232 -12.07 12.57 -5.24
C LEU A 232 -12.37 12.73 -3.74
N ALA A 233 -11.49 13.39 -3.00
CA ALA A 233 -11.69 13.68 -1.59
C ALA A 233 -12.97 14.50 -1.38
N GLU A 234 -13.12 15.60 -2.11
CA GLU A 234 -14.31 16.48 -2.06
C GLU A 234 -15.60 15.71 -2.40
N LEU A 235 -15.59 14.95 -3.50
CA LEU A 235 -16.72 14.14 -3.97
C LEU A 235 -17.16 13.08 -2.95
N CYS A 236 -16.20 12.58 -2.16
CA CYS A 236 -16.45 11.51 -1.18
C CYS A 236 -16.66 12.02 0.26
N GLY A 237 -16.80 13.35 0.45
CA GLY A 237 -17.11 13.96 1.74
C GLY A 237 -15.89 14.11 2.65
N PHE A 238 -14.72 14.32 2.07
CA PHE A 238 -13.48 14.62 2.79
C PHE A 238 -12.96 16.02 2.47
N GLU A 239 -12.23 16.56 3.44
CA GLU A 239 -11.36 17.72 3.29
C GLU A 239 -9.90 17.25 3.33
N VAL A 240 -9.06 17.72 2.40
CA VAL A 240 -7.61 17.50 2.46
C VAL A 240 -7.02 18.47 3.47
N VAL A 241 -6.52 17.95 4.60
CA VAL A 241 -6.00 18.79 5.69
C VAL A 241 -4.47 18.86 5.71
N ASP A 242 -3.79 17.82 5.24
CA ASP A 242 -2.33 17.79 5.10
C ASP A 242 -1.93 16.87 3.95
N ILE A 243 -0.76 17.12 3.36
CA ILE A 243 -0.05 16.20 2.48
C ILE A 243 1.40 16.14 2.95
N TYR A 244 1.88 14.92 3.22
CA TYR A 244 3.29 14.69 3.58
C TYR A 244 4.05 14.11 2.40
N ARG A 245 5.30 14.53 2.24
CA ARG A 245 6.26 13.99 1.28
C ARG A 245 7.15 12.97 1.98
N GLY A 246 6.75 11.70 1.90
CA GLY A 246 7.41 10.61 2.63
C GLY A 246 7.14 10.64 4.14
N TYR A 247 7.84 9.78 4.87
CA TYR A 247 7.55 9.47 6.28
C TYR A 247 8.34 10.32 7.29
N LYS A 248 9.21 11.24 6.83
CA LYS A 248 10.03 12.08 7.71
C LYS A 248 9.33 13.37 8.17
N GLY A 249 8.05 13.53 7.84
CA GLY A 249 7.22 14.63 8.32
C GLY A 249 7.27 15.91 7.50
N ASP A 250 7.90 15.91 6.32
CA ASP A 250 7.90 17.05 5.41
C ASP A 250 6.50 17.29 4.85
N LYS A 251 5.87 18.38 5.26
CA LYS A 251 4.54 18.78 4.76
C LYS A 251 4.64 19.65 3.52
N GLU A 252 3.64 19.51 2.66
CA GLU A 252 3.42 20.48 1.60
C GLU A 252 2.66 21.72 2.11
N ASP A 253 2.99 22.87 1.54
CA ASP A 253 2.15 24.06 1.70
C ASP A 253 0.96 23.95 0.73
N LEU A 254 -0.22 23.69 1.28
CA LEU A 254 -1.44 23.54 0.49
C LEU A 254 -1.92 24.87 -0.15
N ASN A 255 -1.44 26.02 0.35
CA ASN A 255 -1.74 27.34 -0.17
C ASN A 255 -0.80 27.75 -1.32
N ASP A 256 0.37 27.08 -1.45
CA ASP A 256 1.29 27.28 -2.55
C ASP A 256 1.31 26.06 -3.48
N PRO A 257 0.60 26.11 -4.61
CA PRO A 257 0.61 25.02 -5.60
C PRO A 257 2.01 24.70 -6.15
N MET A 258 2.95 25.66 -6.05
CA MET A 258 4.33 25.50 -6.52
C MET A 258 5.24 24.95 -5.44
N SER A 259 4.80 24.83 -4.19
CA SER A 259 5.57 24.16 -3.12
C SER A 259 5.88 22.70 -3.41
N ALA A 260 5.08 22.07 -4.27
CA ALA A 260 5.30 20.75 -4.84
C ALA A 260 6.52 20.66 -5.80
N SER A 261 7.36 21.70 -5.89
CA SER A 261 8.48 21.82 -6.84
C SER A 261 9.62 20.81 -6.60
N LYS A 262 9.68 20.18 -5.43
CA LYS A 262 10.58 19.06 -5.18
C LYS A 262 9.84 17.76 -5.42
N TYR A 263 10.19 17.09 -6.51
CA TYR A 263 9.68 15.77 -6.81
C TYR A 263 9.94 14.81 -5.64
N GLN A 264 8.88 14.20 -5.15
CA GLN A 264 8.98 13.05 -4.24
C GLN A 264 7.96 12.01 -4.67
N SER A 265 8.42 10.77 -4.77
CA SER A 265 7.62 9.66 -5.27
C SER A 265 6.48 9.23 -4.34
N ASN A 266 6.49 9.63 -3.06
CA ASN A 266 5.54 9.15 -2.06
C ASN A 266 4.80 10.31 -1.41
N LEU A 267 3.50 10.44 -1.72
CA LEU A 267 2.61 11.43 -1.13
C LEU A 267 1.68 10.75 -0.13
N ILE A 268 1.66 11.24 1.11
CA ILE A 268 0.78 10.73 2.16
C ILE A 268 -0.29 11.77 2.43
N TRP A 269 -1.52 11.42 2.10
CA TRP A 269 -2.69 12.26 2.21
C TRP A 269 -3.33 12.12 3.58
N ILE A 270 -3.68 13.22 4.20
CA ILE A 270 -4.48 13.27 5.43
C ILE A 270 -5.82 13.90 5.08
N LEU A 271 -6.86 13.09 5.09
CA LEU A 271 -8.21 13.44 4.68
C LEU A 271 -9.12 13.42 5.90
N LYS A 272 -9.76 14.55 6.21
CA LYS A 272 -10.70 14.66 7.33
C LYS A 272 -12.13 14.51 6.82
N LYS A 273 -12.89 13.63 7.46
CA LYS A 273 -14.34 13.51 7.20
C LYS A 273 -15.05 14.82 7.57
N LYS A 274 -15.84 15.35 6.62
CA LYS A 274 -16.71 16.52 6.77
C LYS A 274 -17.90 16.25 7.68
#